data_5eace4214479989ccd6d4de675d80ab9
#
_entry.id   5eace4214479989ccd6d4de675d80ab9
#
_cell.length_a   1.000
_cell.length_b   1.000
_cell.length_c   1.000
_cell.angle_alpha   90.00
_cell.angle_beta   90.00
_cell.angle_gamma   90.00
#
_symmetry.space_group_name_H-M   'P 1'
#
loop_
_entity.id
_entity.type
_entity.pdbx_description
1 polymer ?
#
loop_
_entity_poly.entity_id
_entity_poly.type
_entity_poly.pdbx_seq_one_letter_code
_entity_poly.pdbx_strand_id
1 'polypeptide(L)'
;MGLFKGQFANVVEWEEYRDDIIFWKWTNREIKKGSKLIIRAGQDAIFMYNGKIEGIFKDEGSFDIESQIIPFLSTLKGFKFGFNSGVRAEVLFVNTKEFTEKWGTKNPILIPTQALPGGMPIRAFGNFSFSVSDYITLIDKVAGVKQMYTVADVKERISAVLDQLLMKWISKEGKDIFNLQANAYDISAGIKTDLDMEMSKLGITITSFTISSFSYPEEVQKMTNKAASQAMVGDMNRYTQMAMADSIGNSRGGSNIASDMMQLQMGMQVGQHMMNNMNTAMNNTANVSGGTAPKFCPNCCLLYTSPSPRDYAAS
;
A
#
# COMPACT_ATOMS: atom_id res chain seq x y z
N MET A 1 13.43 -60.20 -30.11
CA MET A 1 13.92 -59.34 -29.05
C MET A 1 13.78 -57.90 -29.44
N GLY A 2 12.87 -57.17 -28.89
CA GLY A 2 12.60 -55.77 -29.26
C GLY A 2 11.59 -55.13 -28.31
N LEU A 3 11.77 -55.32 -26.98
CA LEU A 3 10.83 -54.94 -25.95
C LEU A 3 11.01 -53.52 -25.39
N PHE A 4 11.81 -52.65 -26.04
CA PHE A 4 12.13 -51.31 -25.50
C PHE A 4 11.91 -50.15 -26.46
N LYS A 5 11.00 -50.27 -27.43
CA LYS A 5 10.75 -49.19 -28.42
C LYS A 5 9.68 -48.17 -28.00
N GLY A 6 9.04 -48.30 -26.85
CA GLY A 6 8.01 -47.39 -26.36
C GLY A 6 8.44 -46.40 -25.25
N GLN A 7 9.73 -46.35 -24.90
CA GLN A 7 10.18 -45.76 -23.63
C GLN A 7 10.64 -44.30 -23.74
N PHE A 8 10.34 -43.55 -24.83
CA PHE A 8 10.88 -42.19 -25.00
C PHE A 8 9.85 -41.15 -25.46
N ALA A 9 8.57 -41.44 -25.31
CA ALA A 9 7.55 -40.40 -25.46
C ALA A 9 7.64 -39.44 -24.26
N ASN A 10 7.84 -38.16 -24.52
CA ASN A 10 7.89 -37.16 -23.45
C ASN A 10 6.47 -36.79 -23.06
N VAL A 11 6.25 -36.58 -21.77
CA VAL A 11 5.07 -35.89 -21.28
C VAL A 11 5.43 -34.40 -21.21
N VAL A 12 4.66 -33.58 -21.89
CA VAL A 12 4.77 -32.11 -21.85
C VAL A 12 3.75 -31.65 -20.85
N GLU A 13 4.20 -31.35 -19.65
CA GLU A 13 3.33 -30.93 -18.56
C GLU A 13 4.07 -29.95 -17.64
N TRP A 14 3.28 -29.18 -16.91
CA TRP A 14 3.76 -28.36 -15.82
C TRP A 14 3.18 -28.85 -14.50
N GLU A 15 4.02 -29.44 -13.67
CA GLU A 15 3.70 -29.72 -12.27
C GLU A 15 3.98 -28.48 -11.45
N GLU A 16 2.91 -27.83 -10.96
CA GLU A 16 3.02 -26.64 -10.13
C GLU A 16 3.58 -27.03 -8.75
N TYR A 17 4.87 -26.82 -8.57
CA TYR A 17 5.54 -27.00 -7.27
C TYR A 17 5.61 -25.72 -6.44
N ARG A 18 5.15 -24.59 -7.02
CA ARG A 18 5.07 -23.27 -6.41
C ARG A 18 3.80 -22.59 -6.89
N ASP A 19 3.15 -21.88 -5.98
CA ASP A 19 1.91 -21.14 -6.21
C ASP A 19 2.12 -19.72 -6.76
N ASP A 20 3.38 -19.23 -6.75
CA ASP A 20 3.77 -17.90 -7.17
C ASP A 20 4.26 -17.79 -8.62
N ILE A 21 4.16 -18.85 -9.43
CA ILE A 21 4.61 -18.84 -10.82
C ILE A 21 3.45 -18.44 -11.73
N ILE A 22 3.67 -17.39 -12.54
CA ILE A 22 2.70 -16.86 -13.51
C ILE A 22 2.86 -17.55 -14.85
N PHE A 23 4.08 -17.67 -15.34
CA PHE A 23 4.36 -18.55 -16.47
C PHE A 23 5.65 -19.34 -16.26
N TRP A 24 5.70 -20.50 -16.90
CA TRP A 24 6.85 -21.39 -16.88
C TRP A 24 7.11 -21.95 -18.27
N LYS A 25 8.36 -21.93 -18.70
CA LYS A 25 8.80 -22.47 -19.97
C LYS A 25 9.25 -23.92 -19.80
N TRP A 26 8.63 -24.81 -20.54
CA TRP A 26 9.00 -26.21 -20.52
C TRP A 26 10.46 -26.38 -21.00
N THR A 27 11.26 -27.12 -20.25
CA THR A 27 12.71 -27.16 -20.42
C THR A 27 13.19 -28.04 -21.56
N ASN A 28 12.43 -29.10 -21.87
CA ASN A 28 12.80 -30.01 -22.96
C ASN A 28 12.20 -29.48 -24.27
N ARG A 29 13.07 -29.03 -25.17
CA ARG A 29 12.67 -28.41 -26.44
C ARG A 29 12.33 -29.40 -27.56
N GLU A 30 12.53 -30.70 -27.35
CA GLU A 30 12.27 -31.72 -28.35
C GLU A 30 11.05 -32.54 -28.00
N ILE A 31 10.00 -32.37 -28.82
CA ILE A 31 8.76 -33.13 -28.69
C ILE A 31 8.87 -34.35 -29.59
N LYS A 32 8.88 -35.54 -29.02
CA LYS A 32 9.04 -36.79 -29.75
C LYS A 32 7.68 -37.35 -30.17
N LYS A 33 7.72 -38.29 -31.14
CA LYS A 33 6.55 -39.05 -31.54
C LYS A 33 5.90 -39.76 -30.37
N GLY A 34 4.58 -39.67 -30.25
CA GLY A 34 3.80 -40.25 -29.12
C GLY A 34 3.83 -39.47 -27.83
N SER A 35 4.39 -38.24 -27.85
CA SER A 35 4.35 -37.34 -26.70
C SER A 35 2.94 -36.84 -26.44
N LYS A 36 2.62 -36.64 -25.15
CA LYS A 36 1.34 -36.10 -24.68
C LYS A 36 1.52 -34.73 -24.08
N LEU A 37 0.54 -33.85 -24.30
CA LEU A 37 0.39 -32.58 -23.60
C LEU A 37 -0.63 -32.75 -22.49
N ILE A 38 -0.28 -32.39 -21.27
CA ILE A 38 -1.21 -32.36 -20.14
C ILE A 38 -1.39 -30.91 -19.72
N ILE A 39 -2.63 -30.44 -19.76
CA ILE A 39 -3.03 -29.12 -19.29
C ILE A 39 -3.90 -29.33 -18.07
N ARG A 40 -3.50 -28.79 -16.94
CA ARG A 40 -4.23 -28.89 -15.67
C ARG A 40 -5.18 -27.72 -15.50
N ALA A 41 -6.18 -27.86 -14.63
CA ALA A 41 -7.11 -26.78 -14.30
C ALA A 41 -6.37 -25.51 -13.87
N GLY A 42 -6.71 -24.38 -14.50
CA GLY A 42 -6.06 -23.10 -14.23
C GLY A 42 -4.73 -22.89 -14.95
N GLN A 43 -4.44 -23.73 -15.95
CA GLN A 43 -3.27 -23.60 -16.84
C GLN A 43 -3.71 -23.47 -18.29
N ASP A 44 -2.99 -22.67 -19.07
CA ASP A 44 -3.05 -22.69 -20.53
C ASP A 44 -1.66 -23.02 -21.09
N ALA A 45 -1.63 -23.71 -22.22
CA ALA A 45 -0.39 -24.07 -22.91
C ALA A 45 -0.25 -23.31 -24.23
N ILE A 46 0.90 -22.71 -24.44
CA ILE A 46 1.22 -21.89 -25.62
C ILE A 46 2.38 -22.55 -26.35
N PHE A 47 2.13 -22.93 -27.59
CA PHE A 47 3.15 -23.48 -28.48
C PHE A 47 3.81 -22.38 -29.30
N MET A 48 5.14 -22.33 -29.24
CA MET A 48 5.95 -21.42 -30.02
C MET A 48 6.90 -22.20 -30.93
N TYR A 49 7.01 -21.76 -32.19
CA TYR A 49 7.96 -22.31 -33.15
C TYR A 49 8.69 -21.18 -33.87
N ASN A 50 10.01 -21.25 -33.91
CA ASN A 50 10.86 -20.18 -34.45
C ASN A 50 10.52 -18.77 -33.91
N GLY A 51 10.22 -18.68 -32.63
CA GLY A 51 9.89 -17.41 -31.95
C GLY A 51 8.48 -16.86 -32.24
N LYS A 52 7.62 -17.63 -32.93
CA LYS A 52 6.23 -17.25 -33.20
C LYS A 52 5.28 -18.13 -32.41
N ILE A 53 4.19 -17.55 -31.95
CA ILE A 53 3.09 -18.27 -31.31
C ILE A 53 2.33 -19.00 -32.44
N GLU A 54 2.27 -20.31 -32.37
CA GLU A 54 1.59 -21.17 -33.32
C GLU A 54 0.21 -21.60 -32.87
N GLY A 55 0.01 -21.72 -31.55
CA GLY A 55 -1.27 -22.07 -30.98
C GLY A 55 -1.33 -21.88 -29.47
N ILE A 56 -2.53 -21.60 -28.97
CA ILE A 56 -2.85 -21.47 -27.56
C ILE A 56 -3.93 -22.50 -27.26
N PHE A 57 -3.69 -23.36 -26.27
CA PHE A 57 -4.59 -24.41 -25.81
C PHE A 57 -5.04 -24.12 -24.39
N LYS A 58 -6.35 -23.98 -24.23
CA LYS A 58 -6.99 -23.55 -22.96
C LYS A 58 -7.76 -24.66 -22.27
N ASP A 59 -8.12 -25.71 -23.02
CA ASP A 59 -8.91 -26.80 -22.48
C ASP A 59 -8.03 -27.69 -21.60
N GLU A 60 -8.49 -27.96 -20.40
CA GLU A 60 -7.83 -28.93 -19.51
C GLU A 60 -7.98 -30.37 -20.04
N GLY A 61 -6.95 -31.16 -19.84
CA GLY A 61 -6.97 -32.56 -20.26
C GLY A 61 -5.61 -33.10 -20.68
N SER A 62 -5.66 -34.30 -21.25
CA SER A 62 -4.51 -35.00 -21.83
C SER A 62 -4.70 -35.14 -23.34
N PHE A 63 -3.83 -34.53 -24.11
CA PHE A 63 -3.92 -34.45 -25.57
C PHE A 63 -2.72 -35.17 -26.21
N ASP A 64 -2.98 -35.99 -27.24
CA ASP A 64 -1.92 -36.53 -28.05
C ASP A 64 -1.38 -35.45 -28.98
N ILE A 65 -0.07 -35.19 -28.95
CA ILE A 65 0.50 -34.05 -29.65
C ILE A 65 0.48 -34.27 -31.17
N GLU A 66 0.72 -35.48 -31.65
CA GLU A 66 0.76 -35.76 -33.07
C GLU A 66 -0.62 -35.64 -33.73
N SER A 67 -1.65 -36.22 -33.10
CA SER A 67 -2.99 -36.31 -33.66
C SER A 67 -3.93 -35.16 -33.27
N GLN A 68 -3.73 -34.56 -32.09
CA GLN A 68 -4.66 -33.58 -31.56
C GLN A 68 -4.08 -32.14 -31.53
N ILE A 69 -2.77 -31.97 -31.40
CA ILE A 69 -2.16 -30.65 -31.26
C ILE A 69 -1.57 -30.15 -32.58
N ILE A 70 -0.68 -30.92 -33.24
CA ILE A 70 0.00 -30.52 -34.48
C ILE A 70 -0.96 -30.10 -35.59
N PRO A 71 -2.10 -30.77 -35.85
CA PRO A 71 -3.03 -30.35 -36.90
C PRO A 71 -3.60 -28.93 -36.74
N PHE A 72 -3.60 -28.39 -35.50
CA PHE A 72 -4.07 -27.04 -35.21
C PHE A 72 -2.97 -25.99 -35.32
N LEU A 73 -1.70 -26.37 -35.35
CA LEU A 73 -0.58 -25.45 -35.46
C LEU A 73 -0.36 -25.04 -36.94
N SER A 74 -0.36 -23.75 -37.23
CA SER A 74 -0.42 -23.24 -38.60
C SER A 74 0.78 -23.62 -39.48
N THR A 75 1.99 -23.54 -38.93
CA THR A 75 3.24 -23.85 -39.66
C THR A 75 3.64 -25.31 -39.52
N LEU A 76 3.07 -26.05 -38.58
CA LEU A 76 3.38 -27.47 -38.36
C LEU A 76 2.39 -28.41 -39.06
N LYS A 77 1.38 -27.85 -39.75
CA LYS A 77 0.45 -28.65 -40.54
C LYS A 77 1.21 -29.47 -41.61
N GLY A 78 1.02 -30.77 -41.61
CA GLY A 78 1.73 -31.68 -42.52
C GLY A 78 3.11 -32.10 -42.05
N PHE A 79 3.56 -31.66 -40.89
CA PHE A 79 4.76 -32.18 -40.24
C PHE A 79 4.57 -33.67 -39.93
N LYS A 80 5.50 -34.49 -40.42
CA LYS A 80 5.55 -35.91 -40.14
C LYS A 80 6.77 -36.21 -39.29
N PHE A 81 6.57 -36.82 -38.13
CA PHE A 81 7.70 -37.30 -37.34
C PHE A 81 8.48 -38.36 -38.16
N GLY A 82 9.73 -38.05 -38.52
CA GLY A 82 10.66 -39.05 -39.01
C GLY A 82 11.05 -40.02 -37.88
N PHE A 83 11.67 -41.14 -38.28
CA PHE A 83 12.01 -42.24 -37.36
C PHE A 83 12.83 -41.83 -36.13
N ASN A 84 13.55 -40.71 -36.18
CA ASN A 84 14.38 -40.20 -35.05
C ASN A 84 14.34 -38.68 -34.94
N SER A 85 13.46 -37.97 -35.61
CA SER A 85 13.36 -36.51 -35.48
C SER A 85 12.19 -36.08 -34.60
N GLY A 86 12.48 -35.32 -33.59
CA GLY A 86 11.46 -34.62 -32.81
C GLY A 86 11.18 -33.23 -33.38
N VAL A 87 10.03 -32.68 -33.01
CA VAL A 87 9.71 -31.26 -33.26
C VAL A 87 10.42 -30.41 -32.21
N ARG A 88 11.22 -29.45 -32.65
CA ARG A 88 11.78 -28.44 -31.76
C ARG A 88 10.75 -27.32 -31.63
N ALA A 89 10.00 -27.35 -30.54
CA ALA A 89 9.05 -26.31 -30.17
C ALA A 89 9.29 -25.88 -28.75
N GLU A 90 9.00 -24.64 -28.46
CA GLU A 90 8.95 -24.13 -27.10
C GLU A 90 7.50 -24.19 -26.62
N VAL A 91 7.28 -24.75 -25.45
CA VAL A 91 5.97 -24.78 -24.81
C VAL A 91 6.04 -23.94 -23.55
N LEU A 92 5.18 -22.93 -23.47
CA LEU A 92 5.00 -22.11 -22.29
C LEU A 92 3.67 -22.46 -21.65
N PHE A 93 3.68 -22.66 -20.37
CA PHE A 93 2.49 -22.79 -19.57
C PHE A 93 2.24 -21.46 -18.86
N VAL A 94 1.00 -21.00 -18.86
CA VAL A 94 0.57 -19.79 -18.16
C VAL A 94 -0.46 -20.16 -17.13
N ASN A 95 -0.30 -19.66 -15.92
CA ASN A 95 -1.28 -19.80 -14.84
C ASN A 95 -2.37 -18.74 -15.07
N THR A 96 -3.61 -19.19 -15.21
CA THR A 96 -4.78 -18.34 -15.48
C THR A 96 -5.51 -17.92 -14.20
N LYS A 97 -5.06 -18.41 -13.04
CA LYS A 97 -5.64 -18.07 -11.74
C LYS A 97 -5.40 -16.62 -11.37
N GLU A 98 -6.21 -16.14 -10.46
CA GLU A 98 -5.99 -14.83 -9.83
C GLU A 98 -4.97 -14.94 -8.71
N PHE A 99 -4.01 -14.01 -8.70
CA PHE A 99 -3.01 -13.88 -7.66
C PHE A 99 -3.35 -12.69 -6.78
N THR A 100 -3.23 -12.86 -5.46
CA THR A 100 -3.41 -11.78 -4.49
C THR A 100 -2.15 -11.61 -3.68
N GLU A 101 -1.64 -10.37 -3.65
CA GLU A 101 -0.40 -10.00 -2.99
C GLU A 101 -0.55 -8.80 -2.07
N LYS A 102 0.29 -8.79 -1.04
CA LYS A 102 0.41 -7.64 -0.14
C LYS A 102 1.40 -6.63 -0.70
N TRP A 103 1.05 -5.35 -0.57
CA TRP A 103 1.94 -4.25 -0.90
C TRP A 103 2.09 -3.29 0.28
N GLY A 104 3.15 -2.51 0.27
CA GLY A 104 3.39 -1.43 1.23
C GLY A 104 4.47 -0.49 0.69
N THR A 105 4.39 0.77 1.07
CA THR A 105 5.40 1.77 0.72
C THR A 105 6.72 1.44 1.39
N LYS A 106 7.81 1.38 0.61
CA LYS A 106 9.15 1.13 1.13
C LYS A 106 9.63 2.31 1.99
N ASN A 107 9.39 3.52 1.49
CA ASN A 107 9.70 4.78 2.17
C ASN A 107 8.41 5.55 2.46
N PRO A 108 8.39 6.43 3.47
CA PRO A 108 7.28 7.35 3.66
C PRO A 108 7.12 8.26 2.45
N ILE A 109 5.88 8.46 2.01
CA ILE A 109 5.51 9.42 0.97
C ILE A 109 5.31 10.77 1.66
N LEU A 110 5.98 11.81 1.16
CA LEU A 110 5.85 13.17 1.69
C LEU A 110 4.70 13.88 0.99
N ILE A 111 3.60 14.10 1.72
CA ILE A 111 2.44 14.83 1.21
C ILE A 111 2.47 16.26 1.72
N PRO A 112 2.67 17.28 0.85
CA PRO A 112 2.67 18.66 1.25
C PRO A 112 1.32 19.09 1.83
N THR A 113 1.36 19.84 2.94
CA THR A 113 0.18 20.47 3.54
C THR A 113 0.44 21.95 3.75
N GLN A 114 -0.64 22.73 3.98
CA GLN A 114 -0.48 24.16 4.32
C GLN A 114 0.36 24.37 5.60
N ALA A 115 0.23 23.47 6.58
CA ALA A 115 0.95 23.52 7.85
C ALA A 115 2.38 22.97 7.74
N LEU A 116 2.66 22.08 6.79
CA LEU A 116 3.94 21.42 6.59
C LEU A 116 4.32 21.45 5.10
N PRO A 117 4.92 22.54 4.62
CA PRO A 117 5.33 22.65 3.21
C PRO A 117 6.37 21.58 2.79
N GLY A 118 7.17 21.09 3.75
CA GLY A 118 8.11 19.98 3.54
C GLY A 118 7.46 18.61 3.39
N GLY A 119 6.15 18.51 3.57
CA GLY A 119 5.37 17.28 3.44
C GLY A 119 5.24 16.48 4.74
N MET A 120 4.05 15.93 4.94
CA MET A 120 3.79 14.97 6.01
C MET A 120 4.22 13.58 5.55
N PRO A 121 5.09 12.86 6.26
CA PRO A 121 5.50 11.52 5.90
C PRO A 121 4.39 10.52 6.24
N ILE A 122 3.85 9.85 5.21
CA ILE A 122 2.77 8.87 5.31
C ILE A 122 3.25 7.56 4.74
N ARG A 123 2.92 6.46 5.38
CA ARG A 123 3.05 5.11 4.83
C ARG A 123 1.67 4.53 4.58
N ALA A 124 1.56 3.71 3.54
CA ALA A 124 0.35 2.99 3.22
C ALA A 124 0.66 1.53 2.93
N PHE A 125 -0.29 0.66 3.22
CA PHE A 125 -0.20 -0.76 2.88
C PHE A 125 -1.58 -1.31 2.57
N GLY A 126 -1.59 -2.43 1.84
CA GLY A 126 -2.82 -3.07 1.43
C GLY A 126 -2.57 -4.33 0.62
N ASN A 127 -3.56 -4.68 -0.20
CA ASN A 127 -3.51 -5.82 -1.08
C ASN A 127 -3.83 -5.40 -2.51
N PHE A 128 -3.32 -6.15 -3.47
CA PHE A 128 -3.75 -6.09 -4.86
C PHE A 128 -3.93 -7.49 -5.41
N SER A 129 -4.86 -7.63 -6.36
CA SER A 129 -5.06 -8.89 -7.09
C SER A 129 -4.89 -8.63 -8.57
N PHE A 130 -4.37 -9.63 -9.27
CA PHE A 130 -4.15 -9.56 -10.71
C PHE A 130 -4.24 -10.94 -11.35
N SER A 131 -4.48 -10.96 -12.66
CA SER A 131 -4.44 -12.16 -13.49
C SER A 131 -3.83 -11.86 -14.86
N VAL A 132 -3.43 -12.90 -15.59
CA VAL A 132 -2.96 -12.75 -16.96
C VAL A 132 -4.17 -12.59 -17.87
N SER A 133 -4.20 -11.53 -18.67
CA SER A 133 -5.30 -11.22 -19.60
C SER A 133 -4.90 -11.37 -21.08
N ASP A 134 -3.65 -11.07 -21.42
CA ASP A 134 -3.13 -11.15 -22.78
C ASP A 134 -1.79 -11.88 -22.80
N TYR A 135 -1.82 -13.13 -23.24
CA TYR A 135 -0.64 -14.00 -23.33
C TYR A 135 0.35 -13.53 -24.38
N ILE A 136 -0.13 -12.95 -25.50
CA ILE A 136 0.73 -12.50 -26.59
C ILE A 136 1.59 -11.35 -26.09
N THR A 137 0.96 -10.36 -25.50
CA THR A 137 1.66 -9.20 -24.92
C THR A 137 2.60 -9.61 -23.78
N LEU A 138 2.18 -10.54 -22.92
CA LEU A 138 3.03 -11.05 -21.84
C LEU A 138 4.28 -11.73 -22.37
N ILE A 139 4.14 -12.57 -23.41
CA ILE A 139 5.26 -13.27 -24.02
C ILE A 139 6.20 -12.29 -24.71
N ASP A 140 5.68 -11.39 -25.52
CA ASP A 140 6.48 -10.42 -26.28
C ASP A 140 7.25 -9.45 -25.38
N LYS A 141 6.63 -9.00 -24.29
CA LYS A 141 7.22 -7.98 -23.42
C LYS A 141 8.03 -8.54 -22.25
N VAL A 142 7.72 -9.75 -21.80
CA VAL A 142 8.25 -10.28 -20.54
C VAL A 142 8.95 -11.63 -20.70
N ALA A 143 8.35 -12.58 -21.43
CA ALA A 143 8.80 -13.96 -21.47
C ALA A 143 10.04 -14.21 -22.33
N GLY A 144 10.43 -13.28 -23.20
CA GLY A 144 11.44 -13.50 -24.26
C GLY A 144 12.74 -14.17 -23.80
N VAL A 145 13.23 -13.87 -22.61
CA VAL A 145 14.52 -14.37 -22.09
C VAL A 145 14.35 -15.21 -20.81
N LYS A 146 13.25 -15.06 -20.08
CA LYS A 146 13.05 -15.72 -18.80
C LYS A 146 12.53 -17.15 -18.96
N GLN A 147 12.99 -18.06 -18.10
CA GLN A 147 12.44 -19.43 -18.01
C GLN A 147 11.13 -19.46 -17.21
N MET A 148 10.97 -18.53 -16.29
CA MET A 148 9.77 -18.36 -15.49
C MET A 148 9.55 -16.89 -15.15
N TYR A 149 8.31 -16.52 -14.91
CA TYR A 149 7.91 -15.20 -14.42
C TYR A 149 7.04 -15.38 -13.18
N THR A 150 7.35 -14.65 -12.13
CA THR A 150 6.76 -14.88 -10.82
C THR A 150 5.94 -13.69 -10.36
N VAL A 151 5.12 -13.92 -9.35
CA VAL A 151 4.37 -12.87 -8.64
C VAL A 151 5.32 -11.79 -8.09
N ALA A 152 6.51 -12.16 -7.64
CA ALA A 152 7.53 -11.22 -7.18
C ALA A 152 7.98 -10.25 -8.29
N ASP A 153 8.11 -10.72 -9.54
CA ASP A 153 8.47 -9.88 -10.69
C ASP A 153 7.37 -8.83 -10.97
N VAL A 154 6.10 -9.22 -10.86
CA VAL A 154 4.95 -8.29 -10.99
C VAL A 154 4.95 -7.28 -9.86
N LYS A 155 5.13 -7.74 -8.63
CA LYS A 155 5.18 -6.89 -7.43
C LYS A 155 6.28 -5.83 -7.51
N GLU A 156 7.44 -6.18 -8.05
CA GLU A 156 8.55 -5.24 -8.25
C GLU A 156 8.15 -4.12 -9.23
N ARG A 157 7.50 -4.47 -10.34
CA ARG A 157 7.02 -3.49 -11.33
C ARG A 157 5.94 -2.57 -10.75
N ILE A 158 4.97 -3.13 -10.04
CA ILE A 158 3.93 -2.37 -9.36
C ILE A 158 4.55 -1.40 -8.35
N SER A 159 5.49 -1.89 -7.53
CA SER A 159 6.17 -1.07 -6.52
C SER A 159 6.92 0.12 -7.13
N ALA A 160 7.42 -0.01 -8.36
CA ALA A 160 8.14 1.07 -9.02
C ALA A 160 7.27 2.29 -9.37
N VAL A 161 5.97 2.10 -9.59
CA VAL A 161 5.03 3.17 -9.96
C VAL A 161 4.09 3.55 -8.82
N LEU A 162 3.97 2.69 -7.81
CA LEU A 162 2.96 2.81 -6.76
C LEU A 162 3.10 4.09 -5.92
N ASP A 163 4.33 4.48 -5.56
CA ASP A 163 4.56 5.67 -4.75
C ASP A 163 4.08 6.95 -5.48
N GLN A 164 4.26 7.02 -6.81
CA GLN A 164 3.78 8.13 -7.63
C GLN A 164 2.25 8.14 -7.73
N LEU A 165 1.63 6.98 -7.90
CA LEU A 165 0.17 6.85 -7.95
C LEU A 165 -0.46 7.21 -6.60
N LEU A 166 0.12 6.76 -5.50
CA LEU A 166 -0.32 7.14 -4.16
C LEU A 166 -0.25 8.66 -3.96
N MET A 167 0.88 9.28 -4.30
CA MET A 167 1.02 10.74 -4.22
C MET A 167 -0.04 11.47 -5.06
N LYS A 168 -0.23 11.04 -6.31
CA LYS A 168 -1.25 11.61 -7.23
C LYS A 168 -2.64 11.55 -6.61
N TRP A 169 -3.07 10.36 -6.17
CA TRP A 169 -4.44 10.15 -5.72
C TRP A 169 -4.71 10.66 -4.31
N ILE A 170 -3.73 10.60 -3.40
CA ILE A 170 -3.84 11.24 -2.09
C ILE A 170 -3.95 12.76 -2.24
N SER A 171 -3.18 13.38 -3.14
CA SER A 171 -3.28 14.82 -3.39
C SER A 171 -4.60 15.24 -4.02
N LYS A 172 -5.22 14.35 -4.81
CA LYS A 172 -6.48 14.63 -5.50
C LYS A 172 -7.70 14.42 -4.60
N GLU A 173 -7.75 13.29 -3.90
CA GLU A 173 -8.93 12.83 -3.15
C GLU A 173 -8.75 12.98 -1.63
N GLY A 174 -7.54 13.19 -1.15
CA GLY A 174 -7.22 13.32 0.27
C GLY A 174 -7.57 14.70 0.81
N LYS A 175 -8.85 15.04 0.87
CA LYS A 175 -9.36 16.35 1.36
C LYS A 175 -8.90 16.67 2.77
N ASP A 176 -8.80 15.67 3.62
CA ASP A 176 -8.26 15.74 4.97
C ASP A 176 -7.13 14.71 5.13
N ILE A 177 -5.91 15.21 5.19
CA ILE A 177 -4.73 14.37 5.29
C ILE A 177 -4.65 13.60 6.62
N PHE A 178 -5.31 14.08 7.67
CA PHE A 178 -5.39 13.38 8.95
C PHE A 178 -6.47 12.30 8.96
N ASN A 179 -7.35 12.27 7.95
CA ASN A 179 -8.43 11.31 7.82
C ASN A 179 -8.45 10.63 6.45
N LEU A 180 -7.29 10.27 5.93
CA LEU A 180 -7.15 9.59 4.64
C LEU A 180 -7.90 8.26 4.58
N GLN A 181 -8.10 7.61 5.73
CA GLN A 181 -8.83 6.35 5.81
C GLN A 181 -10.28 6.49 5.35
N ALA A 182 -10.92 7.63 5.56
CA ALA A 182 -12.27 7.88 5.08
C ALA A 182 -12.36 7.93 3.54
N ASN A 183 -11.27 8.33 2.88
CA ASN A 183 -11.18 8.43 1.42
C ASN A 183 -10.42 7.25 0.79
N ALA A 184 -10.07 6.23 1.60
CA ALA A 184 -9.25 5.09 1.14
C ALA A 184 -9.86 4.34 -0.05
N TYR A 185 -11.19 4.24 -0.09
CA TYR A 185 -11.90 3.59 -1.19
C TYR A 185 -11.72 4.33 -2.52
N ASP A 186 -11.94 5.65 -2.55
CA ASP A 186 -11.84 6.47 -3.76
C ASP A 186 -10.40 6.55 -4.25
N ILE A 187 -9.43 6.68 -3.33
CA ILE A 187 -8.01 6.63 -3.62
C ILE A 187 -7.65 5.27 -4.23
N SER A 188 -8.12 4.17 -3.65
CA SER A 188 -7.89 2.81 -4.13
C SER A 188 -8.45 2.59 -5.54
N ALA A 189 -9.68 3.05 -5.80
CA ALA A 189 -10.33 2.91 -7.10
C ALA A 189 -9.57 3.66 -8.20
N GLY A 190 -9.09 4.87 -7.87
CA GLY A 190 -8.28 5.65 -8.79
C GLY A 190 -6.93 5.00 -9.08
N ILE A 191 -6.24 4.52 -8.05
CA ILE A 191 -4.96 3.81 -8.21
C ILE A 191 -5.16 2.54 -9.03
N LYS A 192 -6.23 1.75 -8.75
CA LYS A 192 -6.55 0.55 -9.52
C LYS A 192 -6.62 0.85 -11.01
N THR A 193 -7.34 1.91 -11.38
CA THR A 193 -7.54 2.29 -12.80
C THR A 193 -6.22 2.65 -13.49
N ASP A 194 -5.41 3.49 -12.86
CA ASP A 194 -4.13 3.90 -13.42
C ASP A 194 -3.14 2.72 -13.48
N LEU A 195 -3.12 1.89 -12.42
CA LEU A 195 -2.24 0.73 -12.34
C LEU A 195 -2.62 -0.34 -13.37
N ASP A 196 -3.93 -0.56 -13.59
CA ASP A 196 -4.42 -1.48 -14.61
C ASP A 196 -3.99 -1.03 -16.02
N MET A 197 -4.06 0.27 -16.33
CA MET A 197 -3.54 0.81 -17.59
C MET A 197 -2.04 0.57 -17.78
N GLU A 198 -1.25 0.66 -16.71
CA GLU A 198 0.20 0.38 -16.82
C GLU A 198 0.49 -1.12 -16.96
N MET A 199 -0.23 -1.96 -16.23
CA MET A 199 0.00 -3.40 -16.23
C MET A 199 -0.58 -4.09 -17.47
N SER A 200 -1.65 -3.56 -18.06
CA SER A 200 -2.22 -4.06 -19.33
C SER A 200 -1.22 -3.97 -20.49
N LYS A 201 -0.29 -3.03 -20.47
CA LYS A 201 0.84 -2.96 -21.42
C LYS A 201 1.76 -4.18 -21.38
N LEU A 202 1.66 -4.97 -20.32
CA LEU A 202 2.41 -6.21 -20.09
C LEU A 202 1.53 -7.47 -20.21
N GLY A 203 0.26 -7.31 -20.58
CA GLY A 203 -0.70 -8.41 -20.66
C GLY A 203 -1.27 -8.87 -19.31
N ILE A 204 -1.18 -8.03 -18.29
CA ILE A 204 -1.66 -8.30 -16.93
C ILE A 204 -2.80 -7.34 -16.60
N THR A 205 -3.88 -7.85 -16.03
CA THR A 205 -5.01 -7.05 -15.55
C THR A 205 -5.02 -6.99 -14.04
N ILE A 206 -5.17 -5.81 -13.49
CA ILE A 206 -5.37 -5.60 -12.05
C ILE A 206 -6.86 -5.76 -11.75
N THR A 207 -7.23 -6.84 -11.10
CA THR A 207 -8.62 -7.16 -10.76
C THR A 207 -9.08 -6.40 -9.52
N SER A 208 -8.19 -6.24 -8.52
CA SER A 208 -8.47 -5.52 -7.29
C SER A 208 -7.23 -4.74 -6.81
N PHE A 209 -7.47 -3.59 -6.19
CA PHE A 209 -6.46 -2.83 -5.44
C PHE A 209 -7.13 -2.21 -4.23
N THR A 210 -6.58 -2.44 -3.04
CA THR A 210 -7.13 -1.94 -1.78
C THR A 210 -6.05 -1.33 -0.90
N ILE A 211 -6.37 -0.24 -0.25
CA ILE A 211 -5.57 0.34 0.83
C ILE A 211 -6.20 -0.13 2.14
N SER A 212 -5.47 -0.94 2.90
CA SER A 212 -5.94 -1.45 4.18
C SER A 212 -5.79 -0.41 5.29
N SER A 213 -4.69 0.35 5.28
CA SER A 213 -4.45 1.38 6.27
C SER A 213 -3.39 2.38 5.82
N PHE A 214 -3.50 3.60 6.36
CA PHE A 214 -2.46 4.61 6.35
C PHE A 214 -1.79 4.65 7.73
N SER A 215 -0.48 4.82 7.74
CA SER A 215 0.33 4.95 8.95
C SER A 215 1.04 6.29 8.96
N TYR A 216 0.90 7.01 10.07
CA TYR A 216 1.53 8.31 10.32
C TYR A 216 2.69 8.14 11.29
N PRO A 217 3.66 9.07 11.33
CA PRO A 217 4.68 9.11 12.37
C PRO A 217 4.08 9.16 13.77
N GLU A 218 4.79 8.60 14.73
CA GLU A 218 4.31 8.51 16.11
C GLU A 218 4.01 9.88 16.72
N GLU A 219 4.82 10.89 16.39
CA GLU A 219 4.62 12.28 16.82
C GLU A 219 3.30 12.84 16.29
N VAL A 220 2.96 12.56 15.03
CA VAL A 220 1.69 13.01 14.42
C VAL A 220 0.52 12.29 15.07
N GLN A 221 0.64 10.97 15.31
CA GLN A 221 -0.40 10.21 16.02
C GLN A 221 -0.64 10.75 17.43
N LYS A 222 0.43 11.06 18.17
CA LYS A 222 0.33 11.67 19.50
C LYS A 222 -0.35 13.04 19.45
N MET A 223 0.00 13.87 18.47
CA MET A 223 -0.64 15.18 18.28
C MET A 223 -2.13 15.05 17.91
N THR A 224 -2.47 14.14 17.01
CA THR A 224 -3.85 13.87 16.61
C THR A 224 -4.68 13.35 17.78
N ASN A 225 -4.14 12.42 18.58
CA ASN A 225 -4.78 11.90 19.76
C ASN A 225 -4.97 13.00 20.83
N LYS A 226 -3.98 13.88 21.00
CA LYS A 226 -4.08 15.02 21.93
C LYS A 226 -5.12 16.02 21.46
N ALA A 227 -5.17 16.34 20.16
CA ALA A 227 -6.18 17.21 19.58
C ALA A 227 -7.58 16.61 19.70
N ALA A 228 -7.74 15.31 19.44
CA ALA A 228 -9.01 14.60 19.62
C ALA A 228 -9.44 14.59 21.10
N SER A 229 -8.50 14.36 22.02
CA SER A 229 -8.77 14.45 23.46
C SER A 229 -9.20 15.87 23.86
N GLN A 230 -8.55 16.90 23.34
CA GLN A 230 -8.91 18.30 23.60
C GLN A 230 -10.28 18.66 23.00
N ALA A 231 -10.59 18.16 21.79
CA ALA A 231 -11.91 18.34 21.17
C ALA A 231 -13.03 17.61 21.93
N MET A 232 -12.73 16.45 22.50
CA MET A 232 -13.65 15.73 23.41
C MET A 232 -13.82 16.45 24.77
N VAL A 233 -12.80 17.17 25.22
CA VAL A 233 -12.78 17.94 26.47
C VAL A 233 -13.36 19.37 26.28
N GLY A 234 -13.86 19.73 25.12
CA GLY A 234 -14.47 21.03 24.84
C GLY A 234 -15.56 21.48 25.81
N ASP A 235 -15.98 20.59 26.71
CA ASP A 235 -16.74 20.89 27.91
C ASP A 235 -16.04 20.27 29.15
N MET A 236 -15.10 21.03 29.71
CA MET A 236 -14.29 20.63 30.87
C MET A 236 -15.18 20.20 32.05
N ASN A 237 -16.38 20.79 32.20
CA ASN A 237 -17.35 20.42 33.18
C ASN A 237 -17.95 19.03 32.92
N ARG A 238 -18.16 18.66 31.69
CA ARG A 238 -18.72 17.35 31.33
C ARG A 238 -17.71 16.22 31.49
N TYR A 239 -16.43 16.50 31.20
CA TYR A 239 -15.34 15.55 31.41
C TYR A 239 -15.10 15.29 32.92
N THR A 240 -15.13 16.34 33.75
CA THR A 240 -14.99 16.20 35.20
C THR A 240 -16.16 15.43 35.81
N GLN A 241 -17.37 15.63 35.28
CA GLN A 241 -18.54 14.84 35.70
C GLN A 241 -18.46 13.39 35.27
N MET A 242 -17.98 13.10 34.04
CA MET A 242 -17.77 11.74 33.56
C MET A 242 -16.65 11.02 34.31
N ALA A 243 -15.53 11.69 34.54
CA ALA A 243 -14.42 11.14 35.30
C ALA A 243 -14.81 10.89 36.81
N MET A 244 -15.65 11.75 37.39
CA MET A 244 -16.25 11.49 38.68
C MET A 244 -17.22 10.30 38.69
N ALA A 245 -18.05 10.18 37.68
CA ALA A 245 -18.99 9.06 37.55
C ALA A 245 -18.26 7.71 37.35
N ASP A 246 -17.20 7.68 36.55
CA ASP A 246 -16.37 6.47 36.35
C ASP A 246 -15.57 6.08 37.60
N SER A 247 -15.06 7.07 38.37
CA SER A 247 -14.37 6.79 39.60
C SER A 247 -15.33 6.24 40.68
N ILE A 248 -16.58 6.68 40.69
CA ILE A 248 -17.64 6.17 41.60
C ILE A 248 -18.11 4.79 41.13
N GLY A 249 -18.21 4.55 39.83
CA GLY A 249 -18.65 3.27 39.26
C GLY A 249 -17.64 2.12 39.45
N ASN A 250 -16.36 2.41 39.41
CA ASN A 250 -15.27 1.41 39.57
C ASN A 250 -14.84 1.15 41.03
N SER A 251 -15.42 1.83 42.00
CA SER A 251 -15.09 1.68 43.45
C SER A 251 -15.81 0.49 44.10
N ARG A 252 -15.70 -0.71 43.52
CA ARG A 252 -16.10 -1.97 44.15
C ARG A 252 -14.93 -2.68 44.85
N GLY A 253 -14.14 -1.95 45.60
CA GLY A 253 -13.04 -2.55 46.37
C GLY A 253 -12.32 -1.52 47.22
N GLY A 254 -12.66 -1.45 48.47
CA GLY A 254 -12.16 -0.77 49.65
C GLY A 254 -10.87 0.05 49.59
N SER A 255 -10.96 1.17 50.28
CA SER A 255 -9.91 2.02 50.86
C SER A 255 -9.18 2.97 49.87
N ASN A 256 -9.47 4.24 50.09
CA ASN A 256 -8.75 5.49 49.83
C ASN A 256 -9.48 6.54 48.98
N ILE A 257 -10.80 6.42 48.83
CA ILE A 257 -11.62 7.44 48.14
C ILE A 257 -11.49 8.83 48.82
N ALA A 258 -11.26 8.87 50.14
CA ALA A 258 -11.11 10.10 50.87
C ALA A 258 -9.82 10.87 50.53
N SER A 259 -8.71 10.19 50.27
CA SER A 259 -7.44 10.84 49.91
C SER A 259 -7.40 11.36 48.47
N ASP A 260 -8.00 10.63 47.54
CA ASP A 260 -8.08 11.05 46.14
C ASP A 260 -9.07 12.21 45.94
N MET A 261 -10.20 12.20 46.68
CA MET A 261 -11.15 13.31 46.69
C MET A 261 -10.56 14.58 47.34
N MET A 262 -9.69 14.43 48.35
CA MET A 262 -9.01 15.55 48.99
C MET A 262 -7.93 16.17 48.05
N GLN A 263 -7.22 15.37 47.26
CA GLN A 263 -6.27 15.86 46.25
C GLN A 263 -6.97 16.59 45.09
N LEU A 264 -8.13 16.07 44.66
CA LEU A 264 -8.91 16.71 43.60
C LEU A 264 -9.51 18.04 44.06
N GLN A 265 -9.97 18.11 45.33
CA GLN A 265 -10.52 19.32 45.93
C GLN A 265 -9.43 20.38 46.18
N MET A 266 -8.20 19.97 46.56
CA MET A 266 -7.05 20.86 46.64
C MET A 266 -6.62 21.39 45.27
N GLY A 267 -6.62 20.55 44.23
CA GLY A 267 -6.31 20.95 42.85
C GLY A 267 -7.31 21.98 42.30
N MET A 268 -8.62 21.82 42.62
CA MET A 268 -9.66 22.78 42.23
C MET A 268 -9.52 24.11 42.98
N GLN A 269 -9.21 24.10 44.27
CA GLN A 269 -9.01 25.31 45.05
C GLN A 269 -7.79 26.10 44.58
N VAL A 270 -6.68 25.41 44.29
CA VAL A 270 -5.48 26.05 43.70
C VAL A 270 -5.74 26.63 42.31
N GLY A 271 -6.52 25.91 41.47
CA GLY A 271 -6.93 26.41 40.17
C GLY A 271 -7.84 27.64 40.23
N GLN A 272 -8.81 27.67 41.14
CA GLN A 272 -9.66 28.86 41.38
C GLN A 272 -8.90 30.02 41.99
N HIS A 273 -7.95 29.79 42.93
CA HIS A 273 -7.09 30.83 43.43
C HIS A 273 -6.16 31.43 42.39
N MET A 274 -5.65 30.58 41.45
CA MET A 274 -4.82 31.06 40.34
C MET A 274 -5.63 31.88 39.32
N MET A 275 -6.87 31.48 39.06
CA MET A 275 -7.79 32.18 38.16
C MET A 275 -8.29 33.50 38.76
N ASN A 276 -8.58 33.53 40.09
CA ASN A 276 -8.94 34.77 40.80
C ASN A 276 -7.75 35.74 40.90
N ASN A 277 -6.53 35.24 41.14
CA ASN A 277 -5.35 36.09 41.17
C ASN A 277 -5.04 36.68 39.77
N MET A 278 -5.29 35.92 38.69
CA MET A 278 -5.14 36.40 37.32
C MET A 278 -6.19 37.47 36.95
N ASN A 279 -7.46 37.30 37.41
CA ASN A 279 -8.52 38.28 37.23
C ASN A 279 -8.29 39.55 38.13
N THR A 280 -7.74 39.39 39.34
CA THR A 280 -7.40 40.50 40.19
C THR A 280 -6.19 41.27 39.66
N ALA A 281 -5.23 40.57 39.04
CA ALA A 281 -4.11 41.22 38.32
C ALA A 281 -4.57 41.99 37.09
N MET A 282 -5.55 41.49 36.32
CA MET A 282 -6.14 42.18 35.18
C MET A 282 -7.00 43.39 35.59
N ASN A 283 -7.74 43.32 36.70
CA ASN A 283 -8.54 44.45 37.16
C ASN A 283 -7.72 45.52 37.88
N ASN A 284 -6.57 45.21 38.46
CA ASN A 284 -5.70 46.18 39.08
C ASN A 284 -4.83 46.95 38.04
N THR A 285 -4.73 46.44 36.81
CA THR A 285 -4.05 47.22 35.71
C THR A 285 -4.95 48.26 35.07
N ALA A 286 -6.24 48.29 35.38
CA ALA A 286 -7.18 49.30 34.83
C ALA A 286 -7.25 50.59 35.67
N ASN A 287 -6.55 50.70 36.82
CA ASN A 287 -6.68 51.86 37.72
C ASN A 287 -5.33 52.55 38.13
N VAL A 288 -4.28 52.40 37.30
CA VAL A 288 -3.04 53.21 37.47
C VAL A 288 -2.90 54.07 36.24
N SER A 289 -3.52 55.23 36.31
CA SER A 289 -3.20 56.36 35.46
C SER A 289 -1.78 56.87 35.79
N GLY A 290 -0.84 56.73 34.86
CA GLY A 290 0.42 57.44 34.90
C GLY A 290 1.71 56.57 34.90
N GLY A 291 1.77 55.51 34.18
CA GLY A 291 3.01 54.76 33.90
C GLY A 291 3.26 54.59 32.43
N THR A 292 4.38 55.09 31.92
CA THR A 292 4.84 54.91 30.56
C THR A 292 4.91 53.44 30.19
N ALA A 293 4.24 53.03 29.13
CA ALA A 293 4.24 51.65 28.64
C ALA A 293 5.68 51.13 28.44
N PRO A 294 6.00 49.92 28.81
CA PRO A 294 7.33 49.35 28.66
C PRO A 294 7.68 49.23 27.16
N LYS A 295 8.89 49.68 26.81
CA LYS A 295 9.42 49.67 25.45
C LYS A 295 10.32 48.46 25.24
N PHE A 296 10.23 47.84 24.08
CA PHE A 296 11.08 46.73 23.66
C PHE A 296 12.30 47.24 22.90
N CYS A 297 13.47 46.70 23.20
CA CYS A 297 14.65 46.91 22.37
C CYS A 297 14.56 46.04 21.10
N PRO A 298 14.59 46.63 19.89
CA PRO A 298 14.49 45.87 18.65
C PRO A 298 15.71 44.96 18.38
N ASN A 299 16.83 45.18 19.08
CA ASN A 299 18.08 44.43 18.85
C ASN A 299 18.28 43.24 19.81
N CYS A 300 17.70 43.25 21.01
CA CYS A 300 17.91 42.20 22.01
C CYS A 300 16.63 41.67 22.63
N CYS A 301 15.46 42.17 22.21
CA CYS A 301 14.12 41.75 22.68
C CYS A 301 13.90 41.85 24.20
N LEU A 302 14.70 42.63 24.93
CA LEU A 302 14.52 42.83 26.37
C LEU A 302 13.63 44.05 26.66
N LEU A 303 12.78 43.89 27.68
CA LEU A 303 11.92 44.94 28.23
C LEU A 303 12.75 45.89 29.12
N TYR A 304 12.59 47.22 28.93
CA TYR A 304 13.15 48.21 29.86
C TYR A 304 12.13 49.28 30.28
N THR A 305 12.21 49.71 31.49
CA THR A 305 11.26 50.63 32.13
C THR A 305 11.84 52.04 32.34
N SER A 306 13.10 52.25 32.03
CA SER A 306 13.78 53.57 32.14
C SER A 306 14.27 54.06 30.78
N PRO A 307 14.24 55.36 30.47
CA PRO A 307 14.72 55.93 29.22
C PRO A 307 16.21 55.65 29.00
N SER A 308 16.54 55.17 27.82
CA SER A 308 17.94 54.96 27.40
C SER A 308 18.65 56.31 27.15
N PRO A 309 19.97 56.41 27.35
CA PRO A 309 20.73 57.60 27.02
C PRO A 309 20.61 58.08 25.55
N ARG A 310 20.11 57.24 24.65
CA ARG A 310 19.83 57.58 23.24
C ARG A 310 18.54 58.35 23.03
N ASP A 311 17.63 58.35 23.99
CA ASP A 311 16.34 59.04 23.87
C ASP A 311 16.49 60.55 24.12
N TYR A 312 17.65 61.02 24.65
CA TYR A 312 17.97 62.41 24.86
C TYR A 312 18.69 63.09 23.69
N ALA A 313 19.03 62.37 22.64
CA ALA A 313 19.76 62.91 21.50
C ALA A 313 18.84 63.27 20.30
N ALA A 314 17.53 63.22 20.44
CA ALA A 314 16.54 63.50 19.39
C ALA A 314 15.49 64.56 19.82
N SER A 315 15.85 65.48 20.70
CA SER A 315 15.04 66.71 21.00
C SER A 315 15.78 67.94 20.63
#